data_eea0173ee93f3520a0137f00bc8fb08f
#
_entry.id   eea0173ee93f3520a0137f00bc8fb08f
#
_cell.length_a   1.000
_cell.length_b   1.000
_cell.length_c   1.000
_cell.angle_alpha   90.00
_cell.angle_beta   90.00
_cell.angle_gamma   90.00
#
_symmetry.space_group_name_H-M   'P 1'
#
loop_
_entity.id
_entity.type
_entity.pdbx_description
1 polymer ?
#
loop_
_entity_poly.entity_id
_entity_poly.type
_entity_poly.pdbx_seq_one_letter_code
_entity_poly.pdbx_strand_id
1 'polypeptide(L)'
;MNELKKRSIGIDIIKAISLISVIIYHLYEYKGTYIGVVLFFVMSGYLITEVLYERDDSYFKFIKRRYTKIFPALIVVLTSSCLVFYYFYKFLSVKLIFNSLSSLFGLSNIYQIYSGMSYFERSGDLFPLLHTWSLSIEIQFYIIFPFLIYLFKKLKLNIKIIATIIIILSLISGGIMFYKEYMNYNISAIYYGTDTRIFSILIGAAFYFLFKDKKLDAKKANILSYIFLVVIVLIALSVDYLSKPNYYGFLYLISLLGGFLTVTSLKTGFLNFKSPITKPLSKLGEHSYVYYLWQYPIMVYSLEYFKWSDIDYNYTVVLQIIILIILSEISYKFLIESRQGSIILRRIFLVLYVAILVFLPISKESNSEEVQNRANEIDNNLVINDFNNTAKKEYDPLRIDNVDYIASKIVEKIALFKEQQDKKIEKKVDEVVDKEEEKEKLDNTIEAEDYTFIGDSVMKMGEPYIKEIFKDASIDAKVSRQFTDLPKVLESLKDSKKLKNIVVIHLGTNGVINKEAFENSMKLLEGKTVYLMNTVVPKPWEKSVNKSLEEWSEDYENITIIDWYKYAKGEKKLFYKDATHPKPEGAKKYAEFILESIKEKK
;
A
#
# COMPACT_ATOMS: atom_id res chain seq x y z
N MET A 1 8.70 -1.58 47.33
CA MET A 1 8.87 -2.60 46.23
C MET A 1 7.50 -2.70 45.57
N ASN A 2 7.30 -1.97 44.46
CA ASN A 2 6.05 -2.05 43.72
C ASN A 2 5.94 -3.44 43.07
N GLU A 3 4.90 -4.17 43.43
CA GLU A 3 4.49 -5.39 42.75
C GLU A 3 4.44 -5.09 41.24
N LEU A 4 5.25 -5.79 40.45
CA LEU A 4 5.18 -5.80 39.00
C LEU A 4 3.73 -6.19 38.65
N LYS A 5 2.94 -5.24 38.16
CA LYS A 5 1.54 -5.47 37.78
C LYS A 5 1.50 -6.72 36.89
N LYS A 6 0.77 -7.73 37.36
CA LYS A 6 0.66 -9.03 36.68
C LYS A 6 0.20 -8.79 35.26
N ARG A 7 0.91 -9.35 34.31
CA ARG A 7 0.60 -9.24 32.87
C ARG A 7 -0.86 -9.60 32.60
N SER A 8 -1.58 -8.80 31.83
CA SER A 8 -2.98 -9.05 31.49
C SER A 8 -3.10 -9.97 30.27
N ILE A 9 -3.63 -11.16 30.49
CA ILE A 9 -3.95 -12.15 29.42
C ILE A 9 -4.92 -11.52 28.41
N GLY A 10 -5.92 -10.76 28.87
CA GLY A 10 -6.90 -10.11 27.99
C GLY A 10 -6.27 -9.14 27.01
N ILE A 11 -5.26 -8.35 27.45
CA ILE A 11 -4.51 -7.47 26.54
C ILE A 11 -3.72 -8.27 25.49
N ASP A 12 -3.10 -9.38 25.91
CA ASP A 12 -2.35 -10.20 24.97
C ASP A 12 -3.28 -10.87 23.96
N ILE A 13 -4.48 -11.27 24.34
CA ILE A 13 -5.48 -11.81 23.40
C ILE A 13 -5.91 -10.74 22.40
N ILE A 14 -6.18 -9.48 22.85
CA ILE A 14 -6.53 -8.40 21.92
C ILE A 14 -5.38 -8.13 20.94
N LYS A 15 -4.11 -8.14 21.41
CA LYS A 15 -2.94 -8.01 20.53
C LYS A 15 -2.85 -9.16 19.52
N ALA A 16 -3.13 -10.39 19.94
CA ALA A 16 -3.14 -11.55 19.03
C ALA A 16 -4.22 -11.41 17.96
N ILE A 17 -5.44 -11.02 18.34
CA ILE A 17 -6.55 -10.78 17.39
C ILE A 17 -6.16 -9.66 16.42
N SER A 18 -5.61 -8.55 16.93
CA SER A 18 -5.14 -7.44 16.11
C SER A 18 -4.06 -7.86 15.11
N LEU A 19 -3.09 -8.68 15.56
CA LEU A 19 -2.03 -9.22 14.71
C LEU A 19 -2.60 -10.13 13.61
N ILE A 20 -3.46 -11.08 13.98
CA ILE A 20 -4.10 -12.01 13.04
C ILE A 20 -4.88 -11.20 11.99
N SER A 21 -5.62 -10.19 12.42
CA SER A 21 -6.35 -9.28 11.53
C SER A 21 -5.41 -8.62 10.50
N VAL A 22 -4.28 -8.06 10.95
CA VAL A 22 -3.28 -7.44 10.07
C VAL A 22 -2.64 -8.46 9.11
N ILE A 23 -2.35 -9.68 9.57
CA ILE A 23 -1.81 -10.74 8.72
C ILE A 23 -2.82 -11.12 7.63
N ILE A 24 -4.08 -11.32 7.99
CA ILE A 24 -5.17 -11.63 7.02
C ILE A 24 -5.31 -10.51 6.02
N TYR A 25 -5.22 -9.23 6.45
CA TYR A 25 -5.24 -8.09 5.54
C TYR A 25 -4.12 -8.15 4.51
N HIS A 26 -2.91 -8.43 4.93
CA HIS A 26 -1.78 -8.49 4.00
C HIS A 26 -1.84 -9.70 3.06
N LEU A 27 -2.37 -10.83 3.52
CA LEU A 27 -2.46 -12.05 2.71
C LEU A 27 -3.63 -12.02 1.71
N TYR A 28 -4.79 -11.52 2.11
CA TYR A 28 -6.03 -11.68 1.36
C TYR A 28 -6.79 -10.37 1.09
N GLU A 29 -6.34 -9.25 1.66
CA GLU A 29 -7.01 -7.94 1.57
C GLU A 29 -8.49 -7.97 1.99
N TYR A 30 -8.86 -8.87 2.91
CA TYR A 30 -10.24 -8.92 3.41
C TYR A 30 -10.66 -7.61 4.04
N LYS A 31 -11.89 -7.19 3.70
CA LYS A 31 -12.53 -5.98 4.24
C LYS A 31 -12.37 -5.91 5.75
N GLY A 32 -12.05 -4.73 6.26
CA GLY A 32 -11.98 -4.42 7.68
C GLY A 32 -10.83 -5.01 8.47
N THR A 33 -10.06 -5.94 7.93
CA THR A 33 -8.96 -6.56 8.69
C THR A 33 -7.78 -5.61 8.95
N TYR A 34 -7.70 -4.48 8.22
CA TYR A 34 -6.75 -3.38 8.46
C TYR A 34 -6.93 -2.68 9.82
N ILE A 35 -8.10 -2.82 10.48
CA ILE A 35 -8.38 -2.17 11.79
C ILE A 35 -7.50 -2.68 12.92
N GLY A 36 -6.84 -3.83 12.77
CA GLY A 36 -5.91 -4.35 13.76
C GLY A 36 -4.84 -3.33 14.18
N VAL A 37 -4.37 -2.49 13.24
CA VAL A 37 -3.41 -1.41 13.53
C VAL A 37 -4.01 -0.35 14.46
N VAL A 38 -5.29 -0.01 14.29
CA VAL A 38 -6.00 0.95 15.16
C VAL A 38 -6.04 0.46 16.61
N LEU A 39 -6.33 -0.83 16.81
CA LEU A 39 -6.34 -1.43 18.14
C LEU A 39 -4.94 -1.46 18.77
N PHE A 40 -3.88 -1.72 17.98
CA PHE A 40 -2.51 -1.62 18.47
C PHE A 40 -2.17 -0.20 18.92
N PHE A 41 -2.53 0.82 18.15
CA PHE A 41 -2.30 2.22 18.50
C PHE A 41 -2.99 2.58 19.82
N VAL A 42 -4.24 2.20 20.00
CA VAL A 42 -5.00 2.49 21.23
C VAL A 42 -4.37 1.80 22.44
N MET A 43 -4.03 0.50 22.32
CA MET A 43 -3.36 -0.22 23.42
C MET A 43 -1.99 0.39 23.73
N SER A 44 -1.23 0.77 22.71
CA SER A 44 0.08 1.42 22.88
C SER A 44 -0.07 2.74 23.63
N GLY A 45 -1.04 3.59 23.22
CA GLY A 45 -1.34 4.85 23.90
C GLY A 45 -1.66 4.67 25.38
N TYR A 46 -2.54 3.74 25.71
CA TYR A 46 -2.91 3.45 27.11
C TYR A 46 -1.70 2.98 27.94
N LEU A 47 -1.02 1.93 27.47
CA LEU A 47 0.06 1.29 28.23
C LEU A 47 1.29 2.18 28.39
N ILE A 48 1.61 2.98 27.37
CA ILE A 48 2.72 3.95 27.44
C ILE A 48 2.40 5.07 28.42
N THR A 49 1.17 5.58 28.39
CA THR A 49 0.73 6.62 29.30
C THR A 49 0.77 6.12 30.76
N GLU A 50 0.31 4.90 31.02
CA GLU A 50 0.41 4.27 32.34
C GLU A 50 1.88 4.23 32.81
N VAL A 51 2.79 3.76 31.95
CA VAL A 51 4.22 3.68 32.30
C VAL A 51 4.82 5.05 32.57
N LEU A 52 4.51 6.07 31.75
CA LEU A 52 5.06 7.42 31.90
C LEU A 52 4.50 8.15 33.11
N TYR A 53 3.22 7.92 33.43
CA TYR A 53 2.59 8.62 34.53
C TYR A 53 2.88 7.98 35.87
N GLU A 54 2.88 6.64 35.97
CA GLU A 54 3.08 5.91 37.24
C GLU A 54 4.55 5.74 37.61
N ARG A 55 5.49 5.76 36.63
CA ARG A 55 6.91 5.62 36.92
C ARG A 55 7.59 6.98 36.95
N ASP A 56 8.48 7.14 37.90
CA ASP A 56 9.31 8.35 38.01
C ASP A 56 10.62 8.18 37.22
N ASP A 57 10.50 7.85 35.94
CA ASP A 57 11.63 7.67 35.05
C ASP A 57 12.01 9.01 34.39
N SER A 58 13.31 9.29 34.29
CA SER A 58 13.78 10.38 33.45
C SER A 58 13.48 10.10 31.96
N TYR A 59 13.33 11.16 31.17
CA TYR A 59 13.09 11.08 29.74
C TYR A 59 14.05 10.10 29.04
N PHE A 60 15.36 10.27 29.25
CA PHE A 60 16.38 9.44 28.61
C PHE A 60 16.30 7.96 29.06
N LYS A 61 15.95 7.70 30.30
CA LYS A 61 15.76 6.32 30.82
C LYS A 61 14.56 5.65 30.15
N PHE A 62 13.47 6.39 29.94
CA PHE A 62 12.31 5.89 29.22
C PHE A 62 12.66 5.58 27.75
N ILE A 63 13.26 6.55 27.02
CA ILE A 63 13.66 6.37 25.61
C ILE A 63 14.62 5.19 25.47
N LYS A 64 15.66 5.10 26.32
CA LYS A 64 16.61 3.98 26.28
C LYS A 64 15.89 2.62 26.43
N ARG A 65 14.91 2.51 27.33
CA ARG A 65 14.13 1.27 27.50
C ARG A 65 13.29 0.94 26.28
N ARG A 66 12.67 1.93 25.63
CA ARG A 66 11.91 1.70 24.41
C ARG A 66 12.80 1.28 23.26
N TYR A 67 13.88 2.02 23.07
CA TYR A 67 14.86 1.74 22.03
C TYR A 67 15.46 0.31 22.18
N THR A 68 15.88 -0.07 23.40
CA THR A 68 16.44 -1.42 23.63
C THR A 68 15.43 -2.54 23.42
N LYS A 69 14.13 -2.26 23.47
CA LYS A 69 13.06 -3.25 23.20
C LYS A 69 12.73 -3.35 21.72
N ILE A 70 12.74 -2.23 20.99
CA ILE A 70 12.28 -2.14 19.59
C ILE A 70 13.44 -2.42 18.61
N PHE A 71 14.55 -1.75 18.80
CA PHE A 71 15.65 -1.72 17.86
C PHE A 71 16.27 -3.08 17.51
N PRO A 72 16.47 -4.06 18.44
CA PRO A 72 17.14 -5.30 18.09
C PRO A 72 16.42 -6.12 17.00
N ALA A 73 15.09 -6.23 17.09
CA ALA A 73 14.32 -6.94 16.08
C ALA A 73 14.19 -6.13 14.78
N LEU A 74 14.01 -4.80 14.90
CA LEU A 74 13.91 -3.93 13.74
C LEU A 74 15.17 -4.01 12.87
N ILE A 75 16.37 -3.86 13.44
CA ILE A 75 17.62 -3.88 12.67
C ILE A 75 17.86 -5.23 11.97
N VAL A 76 17.47 -6.35 12.61
CA VAL A 76 17.55 -7.68 12.00
C VAL A 76 16.63 -7.76 10.77
N VAL A 77 15.38 -7.30 10.88
CA VAL A 77 14.43 -7.33 9.76
C VAL A 77 14.88 -6.41 8.62
N LEU A 78 15.36 -5.19 8.93
CA LEU A 78 15.88 -4.27 7.91
C LEU A 78 17.08 -4.86 7.17
N THR A 79 18.06 -5.41 7.91
CA THR A 79 19.25 -6.06 7.36
C THR A 79 18.87 -7.23 6.47
N SER A 80 18.01 -8.13 6.98
CA SER A 80 17.55 -9.31 6.23
C SER A 80 16.78 -8.90 4.96
N SER A 81 15.95 -7.88 5.05
CA SER A 81 15.22 -7.36 3.88
C SER A 81 16.16 -6.84 2.80
N CYS A 82 17.21 -6.08 3.17
CA CYS A 82 18.21 -5.61 2.21
C CYS A 82 18.99 -6.78 1.57
N LEU A 83 19.37 -7.81 2.36
CA LEU A 83 20.07 -8.98 1.84
C LEU A 83 19.21 -9.80 0.87
N VAL A 84 17.95 -10.05 1.23
CA VAL A 84 17.02 -10.80 0.35
C VAL A 84 16.74 -10.01 -0.93
N PHE A 85 16.57 -8.70 -0.84
CA PHE A 85 16.44 -7.85 -2.03
C PHE A 85 17.68 -7.96 -2.93
N TYR A 86 18.88 -7.87 -2.34
CA TYR A 86 20.13 -8.04 -3.09
C TYR A 86 20.25 -9.45 -3.72
N TYR A 87 19.78 -10.49 -3.04
CA TYR A 87 19.76 -11.84 -3.61
C TYR A 87 18.95 -11.91 -4.90
N PHE A 88 17.76 -11.25 -4.96
CA PHE A 88 16.92 -11.23 -6.15
C PHE A 88 17.46 -10.34 -7.28
N TYR A 89 17.93 -9.14 -6.94
CA TYR A 89 18.21 -8.10 -7.93
C TYR A 89 19.68 -7.82 -8.18
N LYS A 90 20.59 -8.30 -7.31
CA LYS A 90 22.05 -8.07 -7.35
C LYS A 90 22.46 -6.60 -7.16
N PHE A 91 21.55 -5.74 -6.74
CA PHE A 91 21.77 -4.36 -6.30
C PHE A 91 20.79 -3.99 -5.19
N LEU A 92 21.00 -2.85 -4.54
CA LEU A 92 20.02 -2.25 -3.62
C LEU A 92 19.32 -1.06 -4.30
N SER A 93 18.00 -1.02 -4.22
CA SER A 93 17.23 0.12 -4.69
C SER A 93 17.39 1.31 -3.75
N VAL A 94 17.55 2.52 -4.32
CA VAL A 94 17.60 3.78 -3.55
C VAL A 94 16.35 3.92 -2.68
N LYS A 95 15.16 3.55 -3.20
CA LYS A 95 13.89 3.57 -2.46
C LYS A 95 13.92 2.64 -1.24
N LEU A 96 14.48 1.43 -1.37
CA LEU A 96 14.62 0.49 -0.25
C LEU A 96 15.58 1.04 0.82
N ILE A 97 16.71 1.60 0.41
CA ILE A 97 17.69 2.19 1.33
C ILE A 97 17.04 3.31 2.16
N PHE A 98 16.41 4.29 1.50
CA PHE A 98 15.77 5.38 2.21
C PHE A 98 14.58 4.92 3.07
N ASN A 99 13.79 3.94 2.62
CA ASN A 99 12.72 3.37 3.44
C ASN A 99 13.29 2.64 4.66
N SER A 100 14.38 1.89 4.53
CA SER A 100 15.03 1.20 5.65
C SER A 100 15.64 2.18 6.65
N LEU A 101 16.35 3.22 6.17
CA LEU A 101 16.90 4.27 7.02
C LEU A 101 15.79 5.07 7.73
N SER A 102 14.77 5.48 7.00
CA SER A 102 13.63 6.20 7.60
C SER A 102 12.88 5.32 8.62
N SER A 103 12.78 4.01 8.40
CA SER A 103 12.21 3.07 9.39
C SER A 103 13.05 3.02 10.66
N LEU A 104 14.38 3.03 10.54
CA LEU A 104 15.31 3.01 11.67
C LEU A 104 15.16 4.24 12.56
N PHE A 105 14.89 5.42 11.95
CA PHE A 105 14.72 6.69 12.65
C PHE A 105 13.26 7.03 12.99
N GLY A 106 12.31 6.14 12.70
CA GLY A 106 10.88 6.38 12.96
C GLY A 106 10.25 7.44 12.03
N LEU A 107 10.72 7.52 10.80
CA LEU A 107 10.28 8.49 9.78
C LEU A 107 9.73 7.81 8.51
N SER A 108 9.53 6.49 8.53
CA SER A 108 9.11 5.73 7.35
C SER A 108 7.78 6.22 6.78
N ASN A 109 6.81 6.55 7.62
CA ASN A 109 5.52 7.08 7.19
C ASN A 109 5.66 8.41 6.43
N ILE A 110 6.54 9.31 6.88
CA ILE A 110 6.83 10.58 6.23
C ILE A 110 7.52 10.33 4.88
N TYR A 111 8.54 9.47 4.87
CA TYR A 111 9.23 9.10 3.65
C TYR A 111 8.27 8.50 2.60
N GLN A 112 7.37 7.60 3.02
CA GLN A 112 6.40 6.96 2.12
C GLN A 112 5.42 7.97 1.50
N ILE A 113 4.98 8.99 2.25
CA ILE A 113 4.14 10.08 1.71
C ILE A 113 4.91 10.87 0.64
N TYR A 114 6.13 11.31 0.93
CA TYR A 114 6.92 12.15 0.01
C TYR A 114 7.44 11.39 -1.21
N SER A 115 7.73 10.10 -1.08
CA SER A 115 8.20 9.26 -2.19
C SER A 115 7.09 8.73 -3.09
N GLY A 116 5.82 9.06 -2.79
CA GLY A 116 4.67 8.57 -3.53
C GLY A 116 4.44 7.06 -3.40
N MET A 117 5.09 6.39 -2.41
CA MET A 117 4.84 4.98 -2.15
C MET A 117 3.46 4.84 -1.55
N SER A 118 2.54 4.24 -2.31
CA SER A 118 1.20 3.95 -1.83
C SER A 118 1.12 2.55 -1.23
N TYR A 119 0.43 2.45 -0.09
CA TYR A 119 0.06 1.16 0.49
C TYR A 119 -0.99 0.45 -0.36
N PHE A 120 -1.73 1.21 -1.13
CA PHE A 120 -2.87 0.79 -1.93
C PHE A 120 -2.52 0.63 -3.42
N GLU A 121 -1.54 1.38 -3.90
CA GLU A 121 -1.02 1.30 -5.27
C GLU A 121 0.27 0.46 -5.25
N ARG A 122 0.15 -0.81 -5.51
CA ARG A 122 1.30 -1.71 -5.59
C ARG A 122 1.85 -1.71 -7.01
N SER A 123 2.34 -0.55 -7.47
CA SER A 123 3.15 -0.46 -8.69
C SER A 123 4.32 -1.44 -8.63
N GLY A 124 4.76 -1.99 -9.74
CA GLY A 124 5.71 -3.09 -9.90
C GLY A 124 6.99 -3.15 -9.06
N ASP A 125 7.23 -2.15 -8.19
CA ASP A 125 8.37 -2.11 -7.28
C ASP A 125 8.17 -2.98 -6.04
N LEU A 126 9.27 -3.56 -5.56
CA LEU A 126 9.30 -4.39 -4.36
C LEU A 126 9.52 -3.52 -3.12
N PHE A 127 8.47 -3.31 -2.33
CA PHE A 127 8.54 -2.50 -1.10
C PHE A 127 8.34 -3.35 0.17
N PRO A 128 9.34 -4.13 0.61
CA PRO A 128 9.17 -5.08 1.72
C PRO A 128 8.99 -4.42 3.09
N LEU A 129 9.19 -3.12 3.20
CA LEU A 129 9.19 -2.37 4.47
C LEU A 129 8.03 -1.37 4.59
N LEU A 130 7.01 -1.43 3.71
CA LEU A 130 5.88 -0.50 3.78
C LEU A 130 5.18 -0.50 5.14
N HIS A 131 4.97 -1.66 5.75
CA HIS A 131 4.27 -1.80 7.04
C HIS A 131 4.93 -1.00 8.19
N THR A 132 6.20 -0.59 8.06
CA THR A 132 6.91 0.16 9.12
C THR A 132 6.38 1.58 9.35
N TRP A 133 5.46 2.06 8.51
CA TRP A 133 4.80 3.36 8.70
C TRP A 133 4.13 3.50 10.07
N SER A 134 3.45 2.46 10.53
CA SER A 134 2.73 2.51 11.81
C SER A 134 3.68 2.51 13.00
N LEU A 135 4.75 1.71 12.93
CA LEU A 135 5.82 1.73 13.93
C LEU A 135 6.48 3.11 14.03
N SER A 136 6.62 3.81 12.89
CA SER A 136 7.16 5.18 12.85
C SER A 136 6.29 6.15 13.62
N ILE A 137 4.97 6.10 13.48
CA ILE A 137 4.04 6.93 14.27
C ILE A 137 4.16 6.63 15.77
N GLU A 138 4.29 5.35 16.15
CA GLU A 138 4.53 4.98 17.56
C GLU A 138 5.85 5.52 18.09
N ILE A 139 6.94 5.43 17.32
CA ILE A 139 8.25 5.96 17.73
C ILE A 139 8.17 7.48 17.91
N GLN A 140 7.51 8.21 17.00
CA GLN A 140 7.28 9.65 17.14
C GLN A 140 6.49 9.99 18.42
N PHE A 141 5.46 9.21 18.71
CA PHE A 141 4.71 9.35 19.95
C PHE A 141 5.60 9.09 21.18
N TYR A 142 6.47 8.08 21.15
CA TYR A 142 7.39 7.79 22.27
C TYR A 142 8.43 8.90 22.49
N ILE A 143 8.75 9.67 21.48
CA ILE A 143 9.68 10.81 21.59
C ILE A 143 8.94 12.05 22.12
N ILE A 144 7.78 12.38 21.58
CA ILE A 144 7.08 13.65 21.85
C ILE A 144 6.26 13.57 23.14
N PHE A 145 5.51 12.49 23.34
CA PHE A 145 4.52 12.40 24.44
C PHE A 145 5.11 12.46 25.86
N PRO A 146 6.33 11.91 26.14
CA PRO A 146 6.95 12.08 27.46
C PRO A 146 7.17 13.53 27.85
N PHE A 147 7.47 14.43 26.91
CA PHE A 147 7.59 15.86 27.19
C PHE A 147 6.27 16.46 27.65
N LEU A 148 5.16 16.08 27.01
CA LEU A 148 3.82 16.53 27.43
C LEU A 148 3.48 16.04 28.84
N ILE A 149 3.73 14.76 29.14
CA ILE A 149 3.50 14.20 30.47
C ILE A 149 4.39 14.87 31.51
N TYR A 150 5.67 15.11 31.21
CA TYR A 150 6.57 15.85 32.09
C TYR A 150 6.07 17.28 32.35
N LEU A 151 5.63 17.98 31.29
CA LEU A 151 5.06 19.34 31.41
C LEU A 151 3.80 19.34 32.30
N PHE A 152 2.90 18.38 32.07
CA PHE A 152 1.69 18.25 32.88
C PHE A 152 1.98 17.99 34.36
N LYS A 153 2.96 17.13 34.65
CA LYS A 153 3.44 16.89 36.04
C LYS A 153 4.07 18.14 36.64
N LYS A 154 4.92 18.86 35.89
CA LYS A 154 5.58 20.10 36.35
C LYS A 154 4.57 21.21 36.64
N LEU A 155 3.53 21.35 35.81
CA LEU A 155 2.45 22.31 35.99
C LEU A 155 1.43 21.85 37.03
N LYS A 156 1.60 20.65 37.62
CA LYS A 156 0.68 20.05 38.62
C LYS A 156 -0.78 20.03 38.14
N LEU A 157 -0.99 19.77 36.85
CA LEU A 157 -2.33 19.76 36.27
C LEU A 157 -3.18 18.63 36.86
N ASN A 158 -4.47 18.95 37.09
CA ASN A 158 -5.44 17.93 37.50
C ASN A 158 -5.63 16.88 36.41
N ILE A 159 -5.81 15.61 36.79
CA ILE A 159 -6.01 14.47 35.87
C ILE A 159 -7.14 14.72 34.87
N LYS A 160 -8.23 15.39 35.28
CA LYS A 160 -9.34 15.75 34.41
C LYS A 160 -8.89 16.73 33.31
N ILE A 161 -8.08 17.74 33.68
CA ILE A 161 -7.52 18.71 32.72
C ILE A 161 -6.60 18.01 31.72
N ILE A 162 -5.72 17.12 32.20
CA ILE A 162 -4.84 16.33 31.36
C ILE A 162 -5.67 15.50 30.35
N ALA A 163 -6.68 14.77 30.83
CA ALA A 163 -7.57 13.98 29.98
C ALA A 163 -8.26 14.86 28.93
N THR A 164 -8.77 16.04 29.33
CA THR A 164 -9.44 16.99 28.42
C THR A 164 -8.48 17.48 27.34
N ILE A 165 -7.25 17.85 27.67
CA ILE A 165 -6.24 18.30 26.70
C ILE A 165 -5.96 17.18 25.68
N ILE A 166 -5.76 15.95 26.15
CA ILE A 166 -5.48 14.81 25.27
C ILE A 166 -6.68 14.49 24.37
N ILE A 167 -7.91 14.59 24.88
CA ILE A 167 -9.14 14.43 24.08
C ILE A 167 -9.20 15.51 23.00
N ILE A 168 -8.95 16.77 23.33
CA ILE A 168 -8.94 17.88 22.36
C ILE A 168 -7.90 17.61 21.27
N LEU A 169 -6.68 17.20 21.63
CA LEU A 169 -5.65 16.84 20.65
C LEU A 169 -6.08 15.67 19.77
N SER A 170 -6.77 14.67 20.32
CA SER A 170 -7.31 13.56 19.52
C SER A 170 -8.41 14.01 18.57
N LEU A 171 -9.30 14.92 18.99
CA LEU A 171 -10.34 15.50 18.14
C LEU A 171 -9.74 16.34 17.01
N ILE A 172 -8.70 17.12 17.29
CA ILE A 172 -7.98 17.87 16.25
C ILE A 172 -7.40 16.92 15.21
N SER A 173 -6.73 15.84 15.63
CA SER A 173 -6.18 14.85 14.70
C SER A 173 -7.27 14.16 13.87
N GLY A 174 -8.37 13.74 14.49
CA GLY A 174 -9.52 13.17 13.78
C GLY A 174 -10.18 14.18 12.82
N GLY A 175 -10.26 15.45 13.22
CA GLY A 175 -10.75 16.54 12.38
C GLY A 175 -9.85 16.83 11.18
N ILE A 176 -8.53 16.74 11.34
CA ILE A 176 -7.58 16.85 10.22
C ILE A 176 -7.78 15.70 9.23
N MET A 177 -7.98 14.46 9.72
CA MET A 177 -8.27 13.31 8.88
C MET A 177 -9.56 13.52 8.07
N PHE A 178 -10.64 13.93 8.75
CA PHE A 178 -11.91 14.26 8.09
C PHE A 178 -11.75 15.35 7.04
N TYR A 179 -11.06 16.45 7.37
CA TYR A 179 -10.84 17.59 6.48
C TYR A 179 -10.05 17.20 5.23
N LYS A 180 -8.97 16.44 5.41
CA LYS A 180 -8.16 15.97 4.26
C LYS A 180 -8.96 15.06 3.33
N GLU A 181 -9.80 14.18 3.87
CA GLU A 181 -10.69 13.33 3.06
C GLU A 181 -11.74 14.17 2.34
N TYR A 182 -12.37 15.13 3.04
CA TYR A 182 -13.35 16.05 2.45
C TYR A 182 -12.76 16.85 1.27
N MET A 183 -11.52 17.29 1.40
CA MET A 183 -10.78 18.02 0.36
C MET A 183 -10.14 17.10 -0.69
N ASN A 184 -10.43 15.78 -0.68
CA ASN A 184 -9.88 14.79 -1.60
C ASN A 184 -8.34 14.79 -1.69
N TYR A 185 -7.64 14.94 -0.55
CA TYR A 185 -6.19 14.76 -0.50
C TYR A 185 -5.81 13.33 -0.90
N ASN A 186 -4.55 13.14 -1.30
CA ASN A 186 -4.03 11.80 -1.59
C ASN A 186 -4.26 10.85 -0.42
N ILE A 187 -4.85 9.69 -0.70
CA ILE A 187 -5.22 8.68 0.31
C ILE A 187 -4.02 8.21 1.15
N SER A 188 -2.82 8.12 0.55
CA SER A 188 -1.59 7.76 1.25
C SER A 188 -1.21 8.84 2.28
N ALA A 189 -1.42 10.12 1.98
CA ALA A 189 -1.17 11.21 2.92
C ALA A 189 -2.14 11.19 4.10
N ILE A 190 -3.39 10.72 3.88
CA ILE A 190 -4.38 10.54 4.94
C ILE A 190 -4.06 9.29 5.78
N TYR A 191 -3.67 8.19 5.11
CA TYR A 191 -3.44 6.90 5.76
C TYR A 191 -2.13 6.83 6.56
N TYR A 192 -1.04 7.41 6.04
CA TYR A 192 0.28 7.41 6.69
C TYR A 192 0.54 8.62 7.57
N GLY A 193 -0.28 9.66 7.50
CA GLY A 193 -0.05 10.91 8.21
C GLY A 193 -0.05 10.72 9.73
N THR A 194 0.98 11.21 10.41
CA THR A 194 1.00 11.25 11.87
C THR A 194 -0.13 12.13 12.39
N ASP A 195 -0.36 13.26 11.74
CA ASP A 195 -1.41 14.23 12.04
C ASP A 195 -2.83 13.65 11.92
N THR A 196 -3.03 12.69 11.02
CA THR A 196 -4.32 12.04 10.74
C THR A 196 -4.52 10.73 11.48
N ARG A 197 -3.49 10.14 12.09
CA ARG A 197 -3.56 8.79 12.71
C ARG A 197 -3.26 8.77 14.20
N ILE A 198 -2.58 9.81 14.72
CA ILE A 198 -2.18 9.84 16.13
C ILE A 198 -3.37 9.88 17.09
N PHE A 199 -4.57 10.26 16.63
CA PHE A 199 -5.78 10.26 17.46
C PHE A 199 -6.02 8.91 18.13
N SER A 200 -5.74 7.78 17.46
CA SER A 200 -5.95 6.45 18.05
C SER A 200 -5.06 6.23 19.27
N ILE A 201 -3.80 6.66 19.20
CA ILE A 201 -2.85 6.57 20.33
C ILE A 201 -3.29 7.53 21.44
N LEU A 202 -3.69 8.76 21.08
CA LEU A 202 -4.17 9.77 22.03
C LEU A 202 -5.46 9.33 22.73
N ILE A 203 -6.39 8.66 22.05
CA ILE A 203 -7.58 8.07 22.66
C ILE A 203 -7.16 7.05 23.72
N GLY A 204 -6.23 6.15 23.42
CA GLY A 204 -5.69 5.22 24.40
C GLY A 204 -5.11 5.93 25.63
N ALA A 205 -4.33 7.00 25.42
CA ALA A 205 -3.79 7.84 26.49
C ALA A 205 -4.89 8.53 27.31
N ALA A 206 -5.91 9.06 26.65
CA ALA A 206 -7.06 9.69 27.33
C ALA A 206 -7.82 8.68 28.20
N PHE A 207 -8.05 7.46 27.69
CA PHE A 207 -8.73 6.40 28.44
C PHE A 207 -7.96 5.99 29.71
N TYR A 208 -6.62 6.03 29.69
CA TYR A 208 -5.85 5.84 30.92
C TYR A 208 -6.27 6.86 31.98
N PHE A 209 -6.25 8.17 31.70
CA PHE A 209 -6.59 9.21 32.65
C PHE A 209 -8.07 9.21 33.05
N LEU A 210 -8.99 8.93 32.13
CA LEU A 210 -10.41 8.86 32.38
C LEU A 210 -10.82 7.73 33.34
N PHE A 211 -10.09 6.60 33.28
CA PHE A 211 -10.45 5.40 34.03
C PHE A 211 -9.45 5.00 35.10
N LYS A 212 -8.33 5.72 35.27
CA LYS A 212 -7.27 5.38 36.22
C LYS A 212 -7.85 5.09 37.64
N ASP A 213 -8.63 5.98 38.17
CA ASP A 213 -9.15 5.90 39.56
C ASP A 213 -10.59 5.36 39.63
N LYS A 214 -11.18 4.94 38.49
CA LYS A 214 -12.55 4.43 38.48
C LYS A 214 -12.59 2.93 38.73
N LYS A 215 -13.51 2.52 39.61
CA LYS A 215 -13.93 1.12 39.74
C LYS A 215 -15.03 0.83 38.73
N LEU A 216 -14.92 -0.27 38.02
CA LEU A 216 -15.91 -0.72 37.07
C LEU A 216 -16.68 -1.92 37.64
N ASP A 217 -17.99 -1.95 37.43
CA ASP A 217 -18.77 -3.17 37.61
C ASP A 217 -18.34 -4.19 36.53
N ALA A 218 -17.65 -5.24 36.98
CA ALA A 218 -17.03 -6.21 36.06
C ALA A 218 -18.07 -6.88 35.17
N LYS A 219 -19.26 -7.21 35.69
CA LYS A 219 -20.30 -7.89 34.91
C LYS A 219 -20.82 -6.99 33.79
N LYS A 220 -21.22 -5.76 34.11
CA LYS A 220 -21.75 -4.79 33.14
C LYS A 220 -20.67 -4.40 32.13
N ALA A 221 -19.46 -4.13 32.61
CA ALA A 221 -18.36 -3.72 31.74
C ALA A 221 -17.95 -4.84 30.74
N ASN A 222 -17.94 -6.09 31.17
CA ASN A 222 -17.62 -7.21 30.28
C ASN A 222 -18.73 -7.47 29.25
N ILE A 223 -20.02 -7.38 29.64
CA ILE A 223 -21.13 -7.46 28.68
C ILE A 223 -21.00 -6.38 27.61
N LEU A 224 -20.77 -5.14 28.03
CA LEU A 224 -20.59 -4.02 27.10
C LEU A 224 -19.36 -4.24 26.19
N SER A 225 -18.29 -4.83 26.72
CA SER A 225 -17.09 -5.16 25.91
C SER A 225 -17.38 -6.20 24.84
N TYR A 226 -18.21 -7.22 25.11
CA TYR A 226 -18.63 -8.16 24.07
C TYR A 226 -19.47 -7.47 23.00
N ILE A 227 -20.38 -6.57 23.37
CA ILE A 227 -21.17 -5.76 22.43
C ILE A 227 -20.21 -4.93 21.55
N PHE A 228 -19.26 -4.23 22.15
CA PHE A 228 -18.30 -3.42 21.41
C PHE A 228 -17.41 -4.24 20.48
N LEU A 229 -16.98 -5.44 20.91
CA LEU A 229 -16.25 -6.35 20.06
C LEU A 229 -17.06 -6.76 18.82
N VAL A 230 -18.34 -7.09 19.02
CA VAL A 230 -19.27 -7.44 17.93
C VAL A 230 -19.45 -6.23 16.99
N VAL A 231 -19.64 -5.02 17.54
CA VAL A 231 -19.77 -3.79 16.73
C VAL A 231 -18.51 -3.53 15.92
N ILE A 232 -17.32 -3.69 16.49
CA ILE A 232 -16.05 -3.56 15.78
C ILE A 232 -15.99 -4.57 14.61
N VAL A 233 -16.35 -5.81 14.85
CA VAL A 233 -16.35 -6.87 13.81
C VAL A 233 -17.38 -6.55 12.72
N LEU A 234 -18.59 -6.11 13.06
CA LEU A 234 -19.61 -5.72 12.08
C LEU A 234 -19.17 -4.55 11.21
N ILE A 235 -18.57 -3.51 11.81
CA ILE A 235 -17.99 -2.38 11.06
C ILE A 235 -16.87 -2.90 10.14
N ALA A 236 -15.99 -3.76 10.66
CA ALA A 236 -14.90 -4.33 9.91
C ALA A 236 -15.38 -5.10 8.67
N LEU A 237 -16.43 -5.90 8.80
CA LEU A 237 -16.99 -6.69 7.69
C LEU A 237 -17.75 -5.83 6.67
N SER A 238 -18.24 -4.65 7.08
CA SER A 238 -19.09 -3.79 6.25
C SER A 238 -18.32 -2.75 5.46
N VAL A 239 -17.13 -2.35 5.90
CA VAL A 239 -16.42 -1.17 5.38
C VAL A 239 -15.08 -1.57 4.79
N ASP A 240 -14.90 -1.25 3.51
CA ASP A 240 -13.61 -1.39 2.82
C ASP A 240 -12.61 -0.33 3.27
N TYR A 241 -11.32 -0.65 3.22
CA TYR A 241 -10.24 0.27 3.63
C TYR A 241 -10.17 1.56 2.79
N LEU A 242 -10.60 1.53 1.53
CA LEU A 242 -10.69 2.71 0.64
C LEU A 242 -11.98 3.50 0.84
N SER A 243 -12.92 2.98 1.61
CA SER A 243 -14.23 3.63 1.79
C SER A 243 -14.11 4.94 2.57
N LYS A 244 -14.71 6.01 2.06
CA LYS A 244 -14.77 7.33 2.71
C LYS A 244 -15.26 7.31 4.17
N PRO A 245 -16.27 6.48 4.56
CA PRO A 245 -16.71 6.40 5.95
C PRO A 245 -15.61 6.13 6.97
N ASN A 246 -14.53 5.42 6.58
CA ASN A 246 -13.39 5.20 7.45
C ASN A 246 -12.78 6.52 7.93
N TYR A 247 -12.58 7.44 7.00
CA TYR A 247 -11.91 8.72 7.22
C TYR A 247 -12.87 9.78 7.72
N TYR A 248 -14.19 9.58 7.55
CA TYR A 248 -15.24 10.42 8.10
C TYR A 248 -15.65 10.09 9.55
N GLY A 249 -15.00 9.10 10.19
CA GLY A 249 -15.14 8.87 11.63
C GLY A 249 -15.16 7.43 12.09
N PHE A 250 -15.28 6.40 11.22
CA PHE A 250 -15.31 5.01 11.67
C PHE A 250 -14.02 4.58 12.37
N LEU A 251 -12.86 5.00 11.87
CA LEU A 251 -11.58 4.73 12.55
C LEU A 251 -11.51 5.39 13.93
N TYR A 252 -12.11 6.58 14.08
CA TYR A 252 -12.21 7.27 15.36
C TYR A 252 -13.13 6.50 16.31
N LEU A 253 -14.30 6.06 15.84
CA LEU A 253 -15.23 5.24 16.60
C LEU A 253 -14.58 3.92 17.06
N ILE A 254 -13.91 3.19 16.15
CA ILE A 254 -13.19 1.96 16.48
C ILE A 254 -12.13 2.22 17.55
N SER A 255 -11.46 3.38 17.52
CA SER A 255 -10.48 3.75 18.54
C SER A 255 -11.12 3.96 19.91
N LEU A 256 -12.30 4.57 19.98
CA LEU A 256 -13.06 4.73 21.24
C LEU A 256 -13.50 3.37 21.82
N LEU A 257 -14.05 2.49 20.97
CA LEU A 257 -14.46 1.14 21.36
C LEU A 257 -13.24 0.31 21.81
N GLY A 258 -12.12 0.38 21.07
CA GLY A 258 -10.86 -0.25 21.43
C GLY A 258 -10.27 0.26 22.75
N GLY A 259 -10.42 1.56 23.05
CA GLY A 259 -10.03 2.15 24.32
C GLY A 259 -10.81 1.54 25.49
N PHE A 260 -12.11 1.36 25.35
CA PHE A 260 -12.93 0.69 26.34
C PHE A 260 -12.55 -0.78 26.53
N LEU A 261 -12.34 -1.54 25.45
CA LEU A 261 -11.85 -2.92 25.51
C LEU A 261 -10.51 -3.03 26.23
N THR A 262 -9.60 -2.09 26.01
CA THR A 262 -8.31 -2.03 26.70
C THR A 262 -8.49 -1.83 28.20
N VAL A 263 -9.34 -0.90 28.61
CA VAL A 263 -9.64 -0.62 30.03
C VAL A 263 -10.26 -1.84 30.71
N THR A 264 -11.27 -2.45 30.11
CA THR A 264 -11.97 -3.61 30.68
C THR A 264 -11.07 -4.83 30.79
N SER A 265 -10.22 -5.09 29.81
CA SER A 265 -9.22 -6.17 29.86
C SER A 265 -8.24 -6.00 31.02
N LEU A 266 -7.88 -4.76 31.37
CA LEU A 266 -6.97 -4.46 32.48
C LEU A 266 -7.64 -4.41 33.84
N LYS A 267 -8.90 -3.94 33.92
CA LYS A 267 -9.57 -3.66 35.20
C LYS A 267 -10.57 -4.73 35.61
N THR A 268 -11.22 -5.40 34.65
CA THR A 268 -12.30 -6.36 34.94
C THR A 268 -11.95 -7.78 34.50
N GLY A 269 -10.78 -7.98 33.90
CA GLY A 269 -10.35 -9.29 33.40
C GLY A 269 -11.13 -9.72 32.15
N PHE A 270 -11.67 -8.79 31.36
CA PHE A 270 -12.26 -9.11 30.05
C PHE A 270 -11.30 -9.93 29.20
N LEU A 271 -11.78 -11.01 28.59
CA LEU A 271 -11.00 -12.02 27.87
C LEU A 271 -9.98 -12.80 28.73
N ASN A 272 -10.01 -12.68 30.06
CA ASN A 272 -9.17 -13.45 30.94
C ASN A 272 -9.88 -14.76 31.37
N PHE A 273 -10.08 -15.64 30.42
CA PHE A 273 -10.71 -16.94 30.64
C PHE A 273 -9.70 -18.10 30.51
N LYS A 274 -9.98 -19.22 31.15
CA LYS A 274 -9.15 -20.43 31.08
C LYS A 274 -9.73 -21.35 29.98
N SER A 275 -9.02 -21.46 28.87
CA SER A 275 -9.35 -22.35 27.75
C SER A 275 -8.04 -22.85 27.12
N PRO A 276 -8.02 -24.01 26.47
CA PRO A 276 -6.85 -24.49 25.75
C PRO A 276 -6.28 -23.48 24.76
N ILE A 277 -7.12 -22.67 24.12
CA ILE A 277 -6.72 -21.65 23.14
C ILE A 277 -6.16 -20.37 23.79
N THR A 278 -6.42 -20.11 25.08
CA THR A 278 -5.99 -18.88 25.74
C THR A 278 -4.48 -18.76 25.82
N LYS A 279 -3.80 -19.87 26.14
CA LYS A 279 -2.33 -19.88 26.29
C LYS A 279 -1.61 -19.60 24.98
N PRO A 280 -1.92 -20.25 23.85
CA PRO A 280 -1.29 -19.94 22.57
C PRO A 280 -1.64 -18.53 22.07
N LEU A 281 -2.89 -18.05 22.23
CA LEU A 281 -3.24 -16.68 21.87
C LEU A 281 -2.50 -15.64 22.70
N SER A 282 -2.40 -15.83 24.03
CA SER A 282 -1.65 -14.92 24.90
C SER A 282 -0.18 -14.89 24.52
N LYS A 283 0.41 -16.06 24.19
CA LYS A 283 1.79 -16.13 23.70
C LYS A 283 1.96 -15.38 22.37
N LEU A 284 1.06 -15.57 21.42
CA LEU A 284 1.08 -14.86 20.14
C LEU A 284 0.98 -13.34 20.34
N GLY A 285 0.11 -12.89 21.26
CA GLY A 285 -0.01 -11.46 21.60
C GLY A 285 1.24 -10.90 22.27
N GLU A 286 1.94 -11.70 23.08
CA GLU A 286 3.24 -11.34 23.66
C GLU A 286 4.30 -11.11 22.60
N HIS A 287 4.35 -11.99 21.61
CA HIS A 287 5.32 -11.98 20.55
C HIS A 287 4.89 -11.09 19.36
N SER A 288 3.70 -10.44 19.44
CA SER A 288 3.07 -9.73 18.34
C SER A 288 3.97 -8.74 17.61
N TYR A 289 4.91 -8.09 18.30
CA TYR A 289 5.84 -7.13 17.71
C TYR A 289 6.79 -7.79 16.68
N VAL A 290 7.39 -8.92 17.01
CA VAL A 290 8.29 -9.60 16.06
C VAL A 290 7.55 -10.24 14.91
N TYR A 291 6.34 -10.78 15.17
CA TYR A 291 5.46 -11.26 14.11
C TYR A 291 5.04 -10.13 13.16
N TYR A 292 4.70 -8.96 13.69
CA TYR A 292 4.36 -7.79 12.90
C TYR A 292 5.52 -7.34 12.00
N LEU A 293 6.76 -7.37 12.49
CA LEU A 293 7.93 -6.98 11.70
C LEU A 293 8.24 -7.95 10.56
N TRP A 294 8.11 -9.26 10.78
CA TRP A 294 8.47 -10.27 9.78
C TRP A 294 7.40 -10.54 8.74
N GLN A 295 6.11 -10.41 9.08
CA GLN A 295 5.01 -10.87 8.22
C GLN A 295 5.01 -10.22 6.84
N TYR A 296 5.25 -8.92 6.73
CA TYR A 296 5.15 -8.19 5.47
C TYR A 296 6.36 -8.47 4.54
N PRO A 297 7.62 -8.42 4.99
CA PRO A 297 8.76 -8.85 4.17
C PRO A 297 8.64 -10.28 3.66
N ILE A 298 8.20 -11.22 4.50
CA ILE A 298 8.01 -12.63 4.09
C ILE A 298 7.00 -12.71 2.97
N MET A 299 5.86 -12.05 3.09
CA MET A 299 4.83 -12.01 2.05
C MET A 299 5.39 -11.43 0.75
N VAL A 300 6.02 -10.27 0.81
CA VAL A 300 6.53 -9.58 -0.40
C VAL A 300 7.57 -10.44 -1.12
N TYR A 301 8.53 -11.02 -0.39
CA TYR A 301 9.58 -11.83 -1.01
C TYR A 301 9.12 -13.21 -1.47
N SER A 302 8.14 -13.81 -0.81
CA SER A 302 7.58 -15.07 -1.30
C SER A 302 6.77 -14.86 -2.58
N LEU A 303 6.00 -13.77 -2.68
CA LEU A 303 5.34 -13.42 -3.93
C LEU A 303 6.34 -13.17 -5.06
N GLU A 304 7.46 -12.50 -4.76
CA GLU A 304 8.54 -12.30 -5.73
C GLU A 304 9.18 -13.62 -6.18
N TYR A 305 9.38 -14.56 -5.25
CA TYR A 305 9.96 -15.88 -5.53
C TYR A 305 9.04 -16.75 -6.40
N PHE A 306 7.76 -16.78 -6.10
CA PHE A 306 6.79 -17.64 -6.77
C PHE A 306 6.05 -16.98 -7.94
N LYS A 307 6.35 -15.74 -8.31
CA LYS A 307 5.61 -14.97 -9.34
C LYS A 307 5.53 -15.64 -10.73
N TRP A 308 6.48 -16.53 -11.04
CA TRP A 308 6.51 -17.27 -12.31
C TRP A 308 6.09 -18.73 -12.17
N SER A 309 5.63 -19.17 -11.02
CA SER A 309 5.21 -20.54 -10.78
C SER A 309 3.69 -20.67 -10.87
N ASP A 310 3.24 -21.88 -11.26
CA ASP A 310 1.81 -22.24 -11.24
C ASP A 310 1.34 -22.72 -9.86
N ILE A 311 2.15 -22.51 -8.81
CA ILE A 311 1.80 -22.92 -7.45
C ILE A 311 0.60 -22.10 -6.98
N ASP A 312 -0.43 -22.80 -6.48
CA ASP A 312 -1.61 -22.15 -5.91
C ASP A 312 -1.20 -21.23 -4.74
N TYR A 313 -1.80 -20.03 -4.72
CA TYR A 313 -1.51 -19.01 -3.72
C TYR A 313 -1.70 -19.52 -2.28
N ASN A 314 -2.67 -20.41 -2.02
CA ASN A 314 -2.90 -20.95 -0.67
C ASN A 314 -1.74 -21.80 -0.17
N TYR A 315 -1.03 -22.55 -1.03
CA TYR A 315 0.20 -23.24 -0.64
C TYR A 315 1.32 -22.26 -0.29
N THR A 316 1.43 -21.17 -1.05
CA THR A 316 2.38 -20.09 -0.73
C THR A 316 2.06 -19.47 0.64
N VAL A 317 0.78 -19.23 0.96
CA VAL A 317 0.34 -18.72 2.26
C VAL A 317 0.70 -19.67 3.40
N VAL A 318 0.50 -20.97 3.24
CA VAL A 318 0.90 -21.95 4.27
C VAL A 318 2.41 -21.87 4.52
N LEU A 319 3.22 -21.81 3.48
CA LEU A 319 4.67 -21.66 3.60
C LEU A 319 5.06 -20.33 4.28
N GLN A 320 4.40 -19.22 3.93
CA GLN A 320 4.60 -17.93 4.57
C GLN A 320 4.33 -17.98 6.07
N ILE A 321 3.23 -18.62 6.49
CA ILE A 321 2.86 -18.75 7.90
C ILE A 321 3.90 -19.60 8.66
N ILE A 322 4.38 -20.70 8.07
CA ILE A 322 5.41 -21.53 8.67
C ILE A 322 6.71 -20.74 8.87
N ILE A 323 7.19 -20.05 7.83
CA ILE A 323 8.39 -19.21 7.90
C ILE A 323 8.20 -18.09 8.92
N LEU A 324 7.03 -17.45 8.94
CA LEU A 324 6.70 -16.40 9.90
C LEU A 324 6.79 -16.88 11.34
N ILE A 325 6.22 -18.04 11.65
CA ILE A 325 6.29 -18.64 13.00
C ILE A 325 7.76 -18.89 13.39
N ILE A 326 8.52 -19.56 12.52
CA ILE A 326 9.92 -19.93 12.80
C ILE A 326 10.76 -18.68 13.05
N LEU A 327 10.75 -17.71 12.13
CA LEU A 327 11.58 -16.50 12.23
C LEU A 327 11.16 -15.62 13.42
N SER A 328 9.86 -15.53 13.70
CA SER A 328 9.36 -14.72 14.83
C SER A 328 9.72 -15.36 16.18
N GLU A 329 9.55 -16.66 16.36
CA GLU A 329 9.90 -17.34 17.61
C GLU A 329 11.43 -17.30 17.87
N ILE A 330 12.24 -17.51 16.83
CA ILE A 330 13.70 -17.37 16.92
C ILE A 330 14.07 -15.94 17.31
N SER A 331 13.50 -14.95 16.60
CA SER A 331 13.76 -13.53 16.86
C SER A 331 13.33 -13.14 18.28
N TYR A 332 12.17 -13.59 18.75
CA TYR A 332 11.72 -13.29 20.10
C TYR A 332 12.70 -13.86 21.14
N LYS A 333 13.05 -15.13 21.03
CA LYS A 333 13.95 -15.82 21.98
C LYS A 333 15.31 -15.13 22.08
N PHE A 334 15.94 -14.81 20.95
CA PHE A 334 17.31 -14.29 20.94
C PHE A 334 17.40 -12.76 21.06
N LEU A 335 16.39 -12.01 20.61
CA LEU A 335 16.45 -10.54 20.54
C LEU A 335 15.65 -9.84 21.65
N ILE A 336 14.61 -10.48 22.17
CA ILE A 336 13.72 -9.87 23.17
C ILE A 336 13.91 -10.53 24.54
N GLU A 337 13.88 -11.86 24.62
CA GLU A 337 13.97 -12.59 25.87
C GLU A 337 15.41 -12.64 26.40
N SER A 338 16.39 -12.93 25.55
CA SER A 338 17.80 -13.01 25.92
C SER A 338 18.47 -11.64 25.97
N ARG A 339 18.71 -11.11 27.18
CA ARG A 339 19.34 -9.79 27.34
C ARG A 339 20.77 -9.72 26.79
N GLN A 340 21.60 -10.76 26.98
CA GLN A 340 22.97 -10.80 26.47
C GLN A 340 22.99 -11.05 24.95
N GLY A 341 22.22 -12.04 24.47
CA GLY A 341 22.10 -12.33 23.06
C GLY A 341 21.63 -11.12 22.24
N SER A 342 20.69 -10.35 22.78
CA SER A 342 20.20 -9.11 22.18
C SER A 342 21.30 -8.06 21.97
N ILE A 343 22.23 -7.90 22.90
CA ILE A 343 23.32 -6.89 22.78
C ILE A 343 24.31 -7.29 21.69
N ILE A 344 24.72 -8.56 21.67
CA ILE A 344 25.70 -9.07 20.70
C ILE A 344 25.09 -9.05 19.29
N LEU A 345 23.92 -9.66 19.11
CA LEU A 345 23.24 -9.71 17.81
C LEU A 345 22.94 -8.31 17.27
N ARG A 346 22.49 -7.39 18.11
CA ARG A 346 22.27 -6.01 17.72
C ARG A 346 23.51 -5.34 17.14
N ARG A 347 24.68 -5.56 17.77
CA ARG A 347 25.95 -5.00 17.28
C ARG A 347 26.36 -5.64 15.96
N ILE A 348 26.28 -6.97 15.85
CA ILE A 348 26.59 -7.69 14.62
C ILE A 348 25.70 -7.22 13.47
N PHE A 349 24.38 -7.22 13.67
CA PHE A 349 23.44 -6.80 12.61
C PHE A 349 23.54 -5.32 12.28
N LEU A 350 23.89 -4.44 13.23
CA LEU A 350 24.14 -3.03 12.93
C LEU A 350 25.39 -2.87 12.05
N VAL A 351 26.48 -3.56 12.38
CA VAL A 351 27.71 -3.53 11.57
C VAL A 351 27.43 -4.10 10.17
N LEU A 352 26.72 -5.23 10.11
CA LEU A 352 26.33 -5.85 8.84
C LEU A 352 25.43 -4.92 8.02
N TYR A 353 24.46 -4.24 8.65
CA TYR A 353 23.59 -3.28 7.98
C TYR A 353 24.39 -2.11 7.38
N VAL A 354 25.31 -1.54 8.13
CA VAL A 354 26.19 -0.48 7.62
C VAL A 354 27.07 -1.00 6.49
N ALA A 355 27.65 -2.19 6.62
CA ALA A 355 28.44 -2.81 5.57
C ALA A 355 27.64 -3.04 4.28
N ILE A 356 26.40 -3.49 4.40
CA ILE A 356 25.47 -3.65 3.26
C ILE A 356 25.27 -2.32 2.53
N LEU A 357 25.01 -1.23 3.27
CA LEU A 357 24.78 0.09 2.67
C LEU A 357 26.04 0.69 2.03
N VAL A 358 27.25 0.32 2.49
CA VAL A 358 28.52 0.84 2.00
C VAL A 358 29.07 0.04 0.82
N PHE A 359 28.97 -1.29 0.89
CA PHE A 359 29.70 -2.18 -0.02
C PHE A 359 28.83 -2.82 -1.12
N LEU A 360 27.49 -2.87 -0.96
CA LEU A 360 26.67 -3.44 -2.02
C LEU A 360 26.36 -2.39 -3.10
N PRO A 361 26.29 -2.81 -4.38
CA PRO A 361 25.97 -1.92 -5.49
C PRO A 361 24.56 -1.35 -5.31
N ILE A 362 24.43 -0.06 -5.60
CA ILE A 362 23.19 0.71 -5.49
C ILE A 362 22.74 1.12 -6.89
N SER A 363 21.49 0.91 -7.22
CA SER A 363 20.88 1.38 -8.47
C SER A 363 19.72 2.32 -8.19
N LYS A 364 19.61 3.37 -8.99
CA LYS A 364 18.42 4.24 -9.03
C LYS A 364 17.25 3.58 -9.77
N GLU A 365 17.55 2.67 -10.69
CA GLU A 365 16.55 2.03 -11.53
C GLU A 365 15.74 1.02 -10.71
N SER A 366 14.45 1.25 -10.69
CA SER A 366 13.44 0.27 -10.27
C SER A 366 12.63 -0.16 -11.50
N ASN A 367 11.99 -1.33 -11.44
CA ASN A 367 11.11 -1.76 -12.54
C ASN A 367 9.97 -0.75 -12.78
N SER A 368 9.50 -0.03 -11.74
CA SER A 368 8.49 1.01 -11.88
C SER A 368 9.02 2.25 -12.59
N GLU A 369 10.31 2.60 -12.42
CA GLU A 369 10.92 3.71 -13.19
C GLU A 369 11.05 3.36 -14.66
N GLU A 370 11.42 2.14 -15.00
CA GLU A 370 11.46 1.68 -16.40
C GLU A 370 10.05 1.73 -17.03
N VAL A 371 9.04 1.22 -16.31
CA VAL A 371 7.64 1.28 -16.74
C VAL A 371 7.14 2.72 -16.83
N GLN A 372 7.45 3.57 -15.83
CA GLN A 372 7.04 4.97 -15.80
C GLN A 372 7.74 5.77 -16.90
N ASN A 373 9.04 5.54 -17.13
CA ASN A 373 9.79 6.18 -18.20
C ASN A 373 9.22 5.78 -19.56
N ARG A 374 8.89 4.50 -19.76
CA ARG A 374 8.25 4.04 -21.00
C ARG A 374 6.86 4.65 -21.19
N ALA A 375 6.05 4.74 -20.13
CA ALA A 375 4.75 5.40 -20.19
C ALA A 375 4.88 6.90 -20.53
N ASN A 376 5.86 7.58 -19.92
CA ASN A 376 6.15 8.99 -20.20
C ASN A 376 6.70 9.19 -21.64
N GLU A 377 7.52 8.26 -22.16
CA GLU A 377 7.94 8.27 -23.56
C GLU A 377 6.76 8.15 -24.52
N ILE A 378 5.81 7.26 -24.21
CA ILE A 378 4.58 7.10 -24.98
C ILE A 378 3.77 8.40 -24.97
N ASP A 379 3.57 9.00 -23.80
CA ASP A 379 2.83 10.29 -23.66
C ASP A 379 3.53 11.42 -24.42
N ASN A 380 4.86 11.54 -24.30
CA ASN A 380 5.64 12.57 -24.99
C ASN A 380 5.57 12.41 -26.52
N ASN A 381 5.66 11.17 -27.01
CA ASN A 381 5.56 10.90 -28.46
C ASN A 381 4.16 11.22 -28.98
N LEU A 382 3.11 10.99 -28.18
CA LEU A 382 1.73 11.35 -28.53
C LEU A 382 1.51 12.87 -28.55
N VAL A 383 2.07 13.59 -27.55
CA VAL A 383 2.02 15.05 -27.47
C VAL A 383 2.77 15.69 -28.66
N ILE A 384 3.94 15.15 -29.05
CA ILE A 384 4.70 15.66 -30.20
C ILE A 384 3.92 15.46 -31.51
N ASN A 385 3.24 14.34 -31.66
CA ASN A 385 2.40 14.08 -32.83
C ASN A 385 1.16 15.00 -32.87
N ASP A 386 0.53 15.26 -31.72
CA ASP A 386 -0.58 16.23 -31.61
C ASP A 386 -0.10 17.68 -31.79
N PHE A 387 1.10 18.05 -31.29
CA PHE A 387 1.68 19.37 -31.50
C PHE A 387 2.01 19.65 -32.96
N ASN A 388 2.54 18.66 -33.68
CA ASN A 388 2.81 18.80 -35.11
C ASN A 388 1.53 18.97 -35.94
N ASN A 389 0.39 18.46 -35.45
CA ASN A 389 -0.93 18.64 -36.08
C ASN A 389 -1.64 19.93 -35.68
N THR A 390 -1.33 20.51 -34.50
CA THR A 390 -1.99 21.73 -33.94
C THR A 390 -1.17 23.01 -34.09
N ALA A 391 0.12 22.95 -34.36
CA ALA A 391 1.02 24.11 -34.50
C ALA A 391 0.77 25.02 -35.72
N LYS A 392 -0.41 24.90 -36.37
CA LYS A 392 -0.88 25.80 -37.42
C LYS A 392 -1.86 26.87 -36.96
N LYS A 393 -2.10 27.05 -35.64
CA LYS A 393 -2.99 28.14 -35.14
C LYS A 393 -2.39 28.85 -33.93
N GLU A 394 -2.01 30.12 -34.20
CA GLU A 394 -1.92 31.31 -33.34
C GLU A 394 -1.14 31.22 -32.01
N TYR A 395 -0.01 31.93 -32.03
CA TYR A 395 0.78 32.36 -30.88
C TYR A 395 0.67 33.87 -30.69
N ASP A 396 0.31 34.31 -29.48
CA ASP A 396 0.37 35.71 -29.03
C ASP A 396 1.37 35.83 -27.85
N PRO A 397 2.43 36.66 -27.96
CA PRO A 397 3.47 36.72 -26.97
C PRO A 397 3.33 37.94 -26.06
N LEU A 398 2.88 37.79 -24.84
CA LEU A 398 3.06 38.81 -23.81
C LEU A 398 3.26 38.23 -22.37
N ARG A 399 4.48 38.48 -21.88
CA ARG A 399 4.96 38.60 -20.49
C ARG A 399 5.38 37.36 -19.69
N ILE A 400 6.72 37.26 -19.44
CA ILE A 400 7.41 37.33 -18.12
C ILE A 400 8.91 37.05 -18.36
N ASP A 401 9.78 38.05 -18.18
CA ASP A 401 11.18 38.12 -18.66
C ASP A 401 12.25 37.29 -17.90
N ASN A 402 11.93 36.40 -17.00
CA ASN A 402 12.96 35.60 -16.28
C ASN A 402 12.75 34.08 -16.36
N VAL A 403 11.64 33.59 -16.89
CA VAL A 403 11.39 32.15 -17.07
C VAL A 403 11.92 31.67 -18.42
N ASP A 404 11.95 32.55 -19.42
CA ASP A 404 12.36 32.22 -20.78
C ASP A 404 13.88 31.95 -20.90
N TYR A 405 14.72 32.60 -20.09
CA TYR A 405 16.16 32.34 -20.07
C TYR A 405 16.53 30.98 -19.48
N ILE A 406 15.81 30.56 -18.42
CA ILE A 406 15.98 29.25 -17.81
C ILE A 406 15.38 28.16 -18.70
N ALA A 407 14.23 28.42 -19.30
CA ALA A 407 13.58 27.52 -20.25
C ALA A 407 14.43 27.33 -21.52
N SER A 408 15.02 28.40 -22.09
CA SER A 408 15.90 28.31 -23.26
C SER A 408 17.16 27.48 -22.98
N LYS A 409 17.76 27.63 -21.79
CA LYS A 409 18.93 26.83 -21.37
C LYS A 409 18.60 25.36 -21.12
N ILE A 410 17.39 25.08 -20.64
CA ILE A 410 16.89 23.71 -20.46
C ILE A 410 16.60 23.08 -21.83
N VAL A 411 15.95 23.82 -22.72
CA VAL A 411 15.65 23.38 -24.09
C VAL A 411 16.93 23.14 -24.91
N GLU A 412 17.94 24.00 -24.78
CA GLU A 412 19.26 23.81 -25.42
C GLU A 412 19.99 22.55 -24.91
N LYS A 413 19.95 22.28 -23.59
CA LYS A 413 20.49 21.03 -23.03
C LYS A 413 19.71 19.78 -23.44
N ILE A 414 18.39 19.89 -23.55
CA ILE A 414 17.54 18.78 -24.02
C ILE A 414 17.78 18.52 -25.51
N ALA A 415 17.96 19.57 -26.33
CA ALA A 415 18.27 19.43 -27.75
C ALA A 415 19.64 18.76 -27.99
N LEU A 416 20.67 19.15 -27.24
CA LEU A 416 22.00 18.52 -27.29
C LEU A 416 21.99 17.06 -26.82
N PHE A 417 21.16 16.74 -25.84
CA PHE A 417 20.99 15.35 -25.37
C PHE A 417 20.22 14.50 -26.39
N LYS A 418 19.21 15.07 -27.07
CA LYS A 418 18.49 14.41 -28.17
C LYS A 418 19.40 14.13 -29.36
N GLU A 419 20.19 15.10 -29.82
CA GLU A 419 21.12 14.92 -30.94
C GLU A 419 22.16 13.81 -30.70
N GLN A 420 22.57 13.60 -29.44
CA GLN A 420 23.45 12.48 -29.06
C GLN A 420 22.74 11.13 -29.00
N GLN A 421 21.45 11.11 -28.70
CA GLN A 421 20.63 9.88 -28.70
C GLN A 421 20.23 9.48 -30.13
N ASP A 422 19.82 10.45 -30.97
CA ASP A 422 19.39 10.19 -32.33
C ASP A 422 20.54 9.62 -33.20
N LYS A 423 21.76 10.12 -33.05
CA LYS A 423 22.97 9.56 -33.68
C LYS A 423 23.33 8.13 -33.22
N LYS A 424 22.85 7.73 -32.06
CA LYS A 424 23.02 6.37 -31.50
C LYS A 424 21.93 5.42 -31.96
N ILE A 425 20.75 5.95 -32.28
CA ILE A 425 19.58 5.20 -32.76
C ILE A 425 19.70 4.97 -34.28
N GLU A 426 20.06 5.99 -35.07
CA GLU A 426 20.28 5.85 -36.49
C GLU A 426 21.32 4.76 -36.82
N LYS A 427 22.39 4.66 -36.04
CA LYS A 427 23.41 3.63 -36.21
C LYS A 427 22.98 2.19 -35.89
N LYS A 428 21.83 2.02 -35.19
CA LYS A 428 21.25 0.71 -34.83
C LYS A 428 20.05 0.32 -35.70
N VAL A 429 19.41 1.28 -36.35
CA VAL A 429 18.22 1.07 -37.18
C VAL A 429 18.63 0.63 -38.58
N ASP A 430 19.74 1.15 -39.12
CA ASP A 430 20.23 0.78 -40.46
C ASP A 430 20.73 -0.68 -40.57
N GLU A 431 20.93 -1.38 -39.46
CA GLU A 431 21.37 -2.79 -39.46
C GLU A 431 20.25 -3.84 -39.42
N VAL A 432 18.96 -3.44 -39.24
CA VAL A 432 17.86 -4.40 -38.93
C VAL A 432 16.64 -4.30 -39.87
N VAL A 433 16.57 -3.34 -40.80
CA VAL A 433 15.34 -3.08 -41.59
C VAL A 433 15.53 -3.38 -43.08
N ASP A 434 15.96 -4.57 -43.44
CA ASP A 434 15.78 -5.05 -44.81
C ASP A 434 15.31 -6.51 -44.84
N LYS A 435 14.10 -6.70 -45.35
CA LYS A 435 13.50 -7.94 -45.89
C LYS A 435 12.53 -8.74 -45.02
N GLU A 436 11.39 -8.30 -44.61
CA GLU A 436 10.24 -9.23 -44.44
C GLU A 436 8.87 -8.57 -44.13
N GLU A 437 8.79 -7.23 -44.02
CA GLU A 437 7.60 -6.57 -43.44
C GLU A 437 6.51 -6.09 -44.44
N GLU A 438 6.65 -6.23 -45.73
CA GLU A 438 5.71 -5.55 -46.66
C GLU A 438 4.47 -6.36 -47.11
N LYS A 439 4.38 -7.65 -46.76
CA LYS A 439 3.26 -8.49 -47.25
C LYS A 439 2.15 -8.80 -46.24
N GLU A 440 2.35 -8.58 -44.93
CA GLU A 440 1.34 -8.92 -43.90
C GLU A 440 0.50 -7.71 -43.37
N LYS A 441 0.84 -6.49 -43.76
CA LYS A 441 0.25 -5.27 -43.20
C LYS A 441 -1.15 -4.90 -43.66
N LEU A 442 -1.69 -5.51 -44.72
CA LEU A 442 -2.93 -5.00 -45.35
C LEU A 442 -4.24 -5.64 -44.86
N ASP A 443 -4.18 -6.77 -44.13
CA ASP A 443 -5.41 -7.53 -43.77
C ASP A 443 -5.83 -7.40 -42.29
N ASN A 444 -5.08 -6.68 -41.48
CA ASN A 444 -5.31 -6.64 -40.01
C ASN A 444 -5.79 -5.30 -39.43
N THR A 445 -6.14 -4.32 -40.25
CA THR A 445 -6.67 -3.04 -39.75
C THR A 445 -8.20 -3.02 -39.76
N ILE A 446 -8.79 -2.59 -38.63
CA ILE A 446 -10.24 -2.32 -38.52
C ILE A 446 -10.44 -0.81 -38.58
N GLU A 447 -11.40 -0.32 -39.38
CA GLU A 447 -11.88 1.05 -39.27
C GLU A 447 -12.53 1.21 -37.89
N ALA A 448 -11.91 2.04 -37.02
CA ALA A 448 -12.13 1.96 -35.57
C ALA A 448 -12.67 3.25 -34.96
N GLU A 449 -13.44 4.05 -35.71
CA GLU A 449 -14.14 5.22 -35.17
C GLU A 449 -15.06 4.89 -33.98
N ASP A 450 -15.41 3.61 -33.79
CA ASP A 450 -16.42 3.16 -32.82
C ASP A 450 -15.83 2.58 -31.52
N TYR A 451 -14.50 2.59 -31.34
CA TYR A 451 -13.87 1.97 -30.19
C TYR A 451 -13.38 2.97 -29.15
N THR A 452 -13.62 2.67 -27.87
CA THR A 452 -12.98 3.33 -26.72
C THR A 452 -12.24 2.29 -25.90
N PHE A 453 -10.98 2.56 -25.63
CA PHE A 453 -10.13 1.74 -24.76
C PHE A 453 -9.90 2.46 -23.44
N ILE A 454 -10.16 1.78 -22.31
CA ILE A 454 -9.98 2.33 -20.96
C ILE A 454 -9.12 1.36 -20.18
N GLY A 455 -7.97 1.84 -19.66
CA GLY A 455 -7.08 0.94 -18.96
C GLY A 455 -6.13 1.59 -17.97
N ASP A 456 -5.32 0.72 -17.38
CA ASP A 456 -4.22 1.09 -16.50
C ASP A 456 -2.86 1.09 -17.23
N SER A 457 -1.77 0.84 -16.49
CA SER A 457 -0.42 0.81 -17.04
C SER A 457 -0.19 -0.29 -18.08
N VAL A 458 -0.91 -1.41 -18.01
CA VAL A 458 -0.77 -2.50 -18.99
C VAL A 458 -1.31 -2.06 -20.34
N MET A 459 -2.52 -1.49 -20.37
CA MET A 459 -3.08 -0.92 -21.60
C MET A 459 -2.27 0.27 -22.10
N LYS A 460 -1.71 1.09 -21.18
CA LYS A 460 -0.81 2.19 -21.54
C LYS A 460 0.41 1.72 -22.30
N MET A 461 1.02 0.60 -21.90
CA MET A 461 2.12 -0.01 -22.65
C MET A 461 1.70 -0.55 -24.02
N GLY A 462 0.45 -1.00 -24.14
CA GLY A 462 -0.15 -1.48 -25.38
C GLY A 462 -0.61 -0.37 -26.33
N GLU A 463 -0.76 0.88 -25.84
CA GLU A 463 -1.40 1.98 -26.57
C GLU A 463 -0.82 2.24 -27.97
N PRO A 464 0.51 2.24 -28.21
CA PRO A 464 1.06 2.44 -29.56
C PRO A 464 0.59 1.37 -30.55
N TYR A 465 0.58 0.11 -30.12
CA TYR A 465 0.18 -1.03 -30.97
C TYR A 465 -1.34 -1.11 -31.14
N ILE A 466 -2.13 -0.72 -30.13
CA ILE A 466 -3.58 -0.59 -30.25
C ILE A 466 -3.91 0.47 -31.31
N LYS A 467 -3.20 1.61 -31.31
CA LYS A 467 -3.39 2.68 -32.32
C LYS A 467 -3.02 2.25 -33.74
N GLU A 468 -2.05 1.36 -33.88
CA GLU A 468 -1.70 0.78 -35.19
C GLU A 468 -2.81 -0.11 -35.75
N ILE A 469 -3.49 -0.88 -34.90
CA ILE A 469 -4.54 -1.83 -35.27
C ILE A 469 -5.90 -1.15 -35.36
N PHE A 470 -6.25 -0.35 -34.34
CA PHE A 470 -7.52 0.36 -34.22
C PHE A 470 -7.32 1.84 -34.49
N LYS A 471 -7.26 2.20 -35.77
CA LYS A 471 -7.09 3.60 -36.19
C LYS A 471 -8.27 4.42 -35.67
N ASP A 472 -8.01 5.64 -35.21
CA ASP A 472 -9.01 6.61 -34.69
C ASP A 472 -9.76 6.18 -33.43
N ALA A 473 -9.38 5.08 -32.77
CA ALA A 473 -9.93 4.68 -31.48
C ALA A 473 -9.60 5.71 -30.39
N SER A 474 -10.58 5.98 -29.51
CA SER A 474 -10.35 6.76 -28.30
C SER A 474 -9.66 5.89 -27.25
N ILE A 475 -8.48 6.28 -26.77
CA ILE A 475 -7.73 5.55 -25.73
C ILE A 475 -7.55 6.44 -24.52
N ASP A 476 -7.98 5.97 -23.35
CA ASP A 476 -7.77 6.59 -22.04
C ASP A 476 -7.11 5.57 -21.09
N ALA A 477 -5.79 5.47 -21.18
CA ALA A 477 -4.99 4.58 -20.36
C ALA A 477 -4.02 5.38 -19.47
N LYS A 478 -3.99 5.08 -18.16
CA LYS A 478 -3.20 5.83 -17.17
C LYS A 478 -2.51 4.88 -16.19
N VAL A 479 -1.22 5.13 -15.91
CA VAL A 479 -0.45 4.39 -14.91
C VAL A 479 -1.12 4.48 -13.54
N SER A 480 -1.15 3.37 -12.80
CA SER A 480 -1.74 3.24 -11.45
C SER A 480 -3.24 3.48 -11.35
N ARG A 481 -3.98 3.49 -12.46
CA ARG A 481 -5.45 3.65 -12.43
C ARG A 481 -6.09 2.48 -11.69
N GLN A 482 -6.98 2.80 -10.76
CA GLN A 482 -7.78 1.83 -10.02
C GLN A 482 -9.10 1.54 -10.75
N PHE A 483 -9.70 0.37 -10.49
CA PHE A 483 -11.04 0.07 -11.02
C PHE A 483 -12.11 1.02 -10.47
N THR A 484 -11.92 1.53 -9.26
CA THR A 484 -12.80 2.51 -8.61
C THR A 484 -12.84 3.88 -9.32
N ASP A 485 -11.86 4.16 -10.18
CA ASP A 485 -11.85 5.39 -10.99
C ASP A 485 -12.74 5.29 -12.23
N LEU A 486 -13.13 4.08 -12.64
CA LEU A 486 -13.82 3.83 -13.90
C LEU A 486 -15.12 4.64 -14.07
N PRO A 487 -16.02 4.77 -13.06
CA PRO A 487 -17.23 5.59 -13.23
C PRO A 487 -16.93 7.03 -13.63
N LYS A 488 -15.97 7.67 -12.98
CA LYS A 488 -15.55 9.06 -13.28
C LYS A 488 -14.92 9.19 -14.67
N VAL A 489 -14.14 8.19 -15.08
CA VAL A 489 -13.52 8.16 -16.41
C VAL A 489 -14.59 8.06 -17.48
N LEU A 490 -15.59 7.19 -17.27
CA LEU A 490 -16.72 7.05 -18.20
C LEU A 490 -17.55 8.33 -18.31
N GLU A 491 -17.84 9.01 -17.20
CA GLU A 491 -18.52 10.31 -17.20
C GLU A 491 -17.72 11.35 -18.03
N SER A 492 -16.41 11.47 -17.76
CA SER A 492 -15.55 12.40 -18.49
C SER A 492 -15.47 12.10 -19.99
N LEU A 493 -15.40 10.82 -20.37
CA LEU A 493 -15.39 10.41 -21.78
C LEU A 493 -16.73 10.64 -22.47
N LYS A 494 -17.84 10.48 -21.75
CA LYS A 494 -19.19 10.80 -22.22
C LYS A 494 -19.34 12.29 -22.48
N ASP A 495 -18.93 13.13 -21.52
CA ASP A 495 -19.02 14.60 -21.63
C ASP A 495 -18.15 15.14 -22.78
N SER A 496 -16.97 14.55 -22.99
CA SER A 496 -16.07 14.90 -24.09
C SER A 496 -16.42 14.25 -25.44
N LYS A 497 -17.51 13.49 -25.53
CA LYS A 497 -17.96 12.74 -26.72
C LYS A 497 -16.93 11.71 -27.23
N LYS A 498 -16.05 11.24 -26.35
CA LYS A 498 -15.03 10.22 -26.65
C LYS A 498 -15.47 8.81 -26.29
N LEU A 499 -16.59 8.64 -25.57
CA LEU A 499 -17.15 7.34 -25.23
C LEU A 499 -17.95 6.79 -26.42
N LYS A 500 -17.36 5.84 -27.14
CA LYS A 500 -17.89 5.22 -28.36
C LYS A 500 -18.84 4.05 -28.05
N ASN A 501 -19.33 3.36 -29.10
CA ASN A 501 -20.29 2.25 -28.95
C ASN A 501 -19.65 0.95 -28.46
N ILE A 502 -18.40 0.71 -28.80
CA ILE A 502 -17.65 -0.47 -28.35
C ILE A 502 -16.59 -0.01 -27.35
N VAL A 503 -16.61 -0.58 -26.15
CA VAL A 503 -15.71 -0.19 -25.07
C VAL A 503 -14.89 -1.40 -24.59
N VAL A 504 -13.57 -1.28 -24.66
CA VAL A 504 -12.64 -2.29 -24.17
C VAL A 504 -12.02 -1.79 -22.86
N ILE A 505 -12.16 -2.54 -21.79
CA ILE A 505 -11.71 -2.15 -20.45
C ILE A 505 -10.72 -3.17 -19.92
N HIS A 506 -9.53 -2.71 -19.50
CA HIS A 506 -8.53 -3.52 -18.79
C HIS A 506 -8.10 -2.82 -17.52
N LEU A 507 -8.72 -3.18 -16.40
CA LEU A 507 -8.45 -2.65 -15.06
C LEU A 507 -8.49 -3.79 -14.03
N GLY A 508 -7.73 -3.62 -12.94
CA GLY A 508 -7.65 -4.62 -11.86
C GLY A 508 -6.23 -5.06 -11.53
N THR A 509 -5.22 -4.61 -12.29
CA THR A 509 -3.82 -4.92 -11.97
C THR A 509 -3.32 -4.18 -10.72
N ASN A 510 -3.96 -3.07 -10.36
CA ASN A 510 -3.52 -2.17 -9.28
C ASN A 510 -4.27 -2.38 -7.95
N GLY A 511 -5.12 -3.38 -7.81
CA GLY A 511 -5.83 -3.68 -6.57
C GLY A 511 -7.14 -4.43 -6.80
N VAL A 512 -7.83 -4.73 -5.69
CA VAL A 512 -9.16 -5.36 -5.73
C VAL A 512 -10.18 -4.46 -6.40
N ILE A 513 -11.15 -5.07 -7.09
CA ILE A 513 -12.27 -4.36 -7.69
C ILE A 513 -13.44 -4.25 -6.72
N ASN A 514 -14.25 -3.21 -6.88
CA ASN A 514 -15.38 -2.92 -6.00
C ASN A 514 -16.69 -3.11 -6.80
N LYS A 515 -17.64 -3.87 -6.23
CA LYS A 515 -18.91 -4.17 -6.90
C LYS A 515 -19.74 -2.92 -7.18
N GLU A 516 -19.75 -1.96 -6.27
CA GLU A 516 -20.45 -0.67 -6.45
C GLU A 516 -19.88 0.11 -7.63
N ALA A 517 -18.55 0.19 -7.75
CA ALA A 517 -17.90 0.84 -8.88
C ALA A 517 -18.18 0.11 -10.20
N PHE A 518 -18.22 -1.23 -10.17
CA PHE A 518 -18.58 -2.05 -11.31
C PHE A 518 -20.02 -1.75 -11.76
N GLU A 519 -21.02 -1.87 -10.87
CA GLU A 519 -22.42 -1.62 -11.18
C GLU A 519 -22.67 -0.18 -11.68
N ASN A 520 -22.03 0.82 -11.05
CA ASN A 520 -22.14 2.21 -11.49
C ASN A 520 -21.52 2.41 -12.89
N SER A 521 -20.43 1.70 -13.21
CA SER A 521 -19.83 1.74 -14.54
C SER A 521 -20.74 1.09 -15.58
N MET A 522 -21.34 -0.04 -15.26
CA MET A 522 -22.23 -0.77 -16.20
C MET A 522 -23.50 0.04 -16.51
N LYS A 523 -24.05 0.80 -15.56
CA LYS A 523 -25.15 1.76 -15.82
C LYS A 523 -24.75 2.85 -16.84
N LEU A 524 -23.51 3.31 -16.80
CA LEU A 524 -23.01 4.32 -17.76
C LEU A 524 -22.72 3.73 -19.14
N LEU A 525 -22.58 2.40 -19.21
CA LEU A 525 -22.30 1.63 -20.43
C LEU A 525 -23.54 0.92 -20.99
N GLU A 526 -24.74 1.24 -20.48
CA GLU A 526 -25.98 0.71 -21.01
C GLU A 526 -26.12 1.01 -22.52
N GLY A 527 -26.51 0.01 -23.31
CA GLY A 527 -26.64 0.10 -24.76
C GLY A 527 -25.32 0.09 -25.55
N LYS A 528 -24.19 -0.15 -24.89
CA LYS A 528 -22.86 -0.29 -25.53
C LYS A 528 -22.39 -1.74 -25.51
N THR A 529 -21.57 -2.13 -26.46
CA THR A 529 -20.86 -3.41 -26.42
C THR A 529 -19.60 -3.25 -25.57
N VAL A 530 -19.44 -4.08 -24.54
CA VAL A 530 -18.35 -3.99 -23.58
C VAL A 530 -17.50 -5.24 -23.62
N TYR A 531 -16.19 -5.07 -23.81
CA TYR A 531 -15.20 -6.13 -23.66
C TYR A 531 -14.41 -5.87 -22.37
N LEU A 532 -14.52 -6.76 -21.38
CA LEU A 532 -13.74 -6.70 -20.15
C LEU A 532 -12.56 -7.67 -20.24
N MET A 533 -11.38 -7.17 -19.99
CA MET A 533 -10.18 -8.01 -19.91
C MET A 533 -9.88 -8.38 -18.46
N ASN A 534 -9.62 -9.66 -18.22
CA ASN A 534 -9.06 -10.11 -16.95
C ASN A 534 -7.54 -9.83 -16.88
N THR A 535 -6.95 -9.93 -15.69
CA THR A 535 -5.61 -9.42 -15.42
C THR A 535 -4.59 -10.52 -15.18
N VAL A 536 -3.33 -10.26 -15.57
CA VAL A 536 -2.14 -11.02 -15.16
C VAL A 536 -1.34 -10.12 -14.23
N VAL A 537 -1.36 -10.45 -12.94
CA VAL A 537 -0.61 -9.70 -11.93
C VAL A 537 -0.25 -10.66 -10.77
N PRO A 538 1.04 -10.86 -10.43
CA PRO A 538 1.46 -11.80 -9.41
C PRO A 538 1.20 -11.22 -8.01
N LYS A 539 -0.05 -10.97 -7.69
CA LYS A 539 -0.54 -10.34 -6.46
C LYS A 539 -1.68 -11.15 -5.84
N PRO A 540 -1.90 -11.02 -4.52
CA PRO A 540 -2.93 -11.79 -3.81
C PRO A 540 -4.34 -11.64 -4.39
N TRP A 541 -4.63 -10.50 -4.99
CA TRP A 541 -5.96 -10.21 -5.54
C TRP A 541 -6.21 -10.70 -6.97
N GLU A 542 -5.20 -11.19 -7.71
CA GLU A 542 -5.34 -11.63 -9.10
C GLU A 542 -6.55 -12.56 -9.30
N LYS A 543 -6.60 -13.65 -8.50
CA LYS A 543 -7.70 -14.61 -8.60
C LYS A 543 -9.06 -14.01 -8.21
N SER A 544 -9.11 -13.18 -7.17
CA SER A 544 -10.36 -12.56 -6.74
C SER A 544 -10.87 -11.54 -7.74
N VAL A 545 -9.98 -10.75 -8.34
CA VAL A 545 -10.33 -9.79 -9.39
C VAL A 545 -10.88 -10.52 -10.61
N ASN A 546 -10.13 -11.49 -11.13
CA ASN A 546 -10.54 -12.24 -12.32
C ASN A 546 -11.87 -12.97 -12.12
N LYS A 547 -12.04 -13.63 -10.96
CA LYS A 547 -13.29 -14.25 -10.58
C LYS A 547 -14.46 -13.25 -10.47
N SER A 548 -14.23 -12.10 -9.85
CA SER A 548 -15.28 -11.08 -9.72
C SER A 548 -15.67 -10.48 -11.08
N LEU A 549 -14.72 -10.26 -11.98
CA LEU A 549 -15.02 -9.81 -13.35
C LEU A 549 -15.88 -10.82 -14.09
N GLU A 550 -15.57 -12.10 -13.99
CA GLU A 550 -16.33 -13.20 -14.58
C GLU A 550 -17.74 -13.28 -13.98
N GLU A 551 -17.86 -13.45 -12.66
CA GLU A 551 -19.15 -13.60 -11.96
C GLU A 551 -20.08 -12.40 -12.13
N TRP A 552 -19.54 -11.16 -12.07
CA TRP A 552 -20.39 -9.97 -12.19
C TRP A 552 -20.77 -9.63 -13.63
N SER A 553 -20.00 -10.09 -14.61
CA SER A 553 -20.35 -9.90 -16.02
C SER A 553 -21.50 -10.82 -16.48
N GLU A 554 -21.74 -11.95 -15.80
CA GLU A 554 -22.86 -12.86 -16.12
C GLU A 554 -24.24 -12.19 -16.02
N ASP A 555 -24.37 -11.14 -15.19
CA ASP A 555 -25.60 -10.38 -15.02
C ASP A 555 -25.90 -9.39 -16.19
N TYR A 556 -24.98 -9.29 -17.21
CA TYR A 556 -25.07 -8.28 -18.27
C TYR A 556 -24.88 -8.89 -19.66
N GLU A 557 -25.90 -8.85 -20.50
CA GLU A 557 -25.87 -9.41 -21.87
C GLU A 557 -24.91 -8.68 -22.82
N ASN A 558 -24.59 -7.43 -22.53
CA ASN A 558 -23.73 -6.59 -23.36
C ASN A 558 -22.23 -6.67 -23.01
N ILE A 559 -21.84 -7.57 -22.07
CA ILE A 559 -20.45 -7.74 -21.61
C ILE A 559 -19.88 -9.06 -22.13
N THR A 560 -18.67 -8.98 -22.63
CA THR A 560 -17.89 -10.14 -23.06
C THR A 560 -16.51 -10.12 -22.40
N ILE A 561 -16.11 -11.22 -21.74
CA ILE A 561 -14.77 -11.36 -21.15
C ILE A 561 -13.75 -11.73 -22.21
N ILE A 562 -12.63 -10.98 -22.27
CA ILE A 562 -11.39 -11.31 -22.98
C ILE A 562 -10.41 -11.93 -22.00
N ASP A 563 -10.09 -13.20 -22.17
CA ASP A 563 -9.29 -13.98 -21.21
C ASP A 563 -7.77 -13.80 -21.44
N TRP A 564 -7.28 -12.59 -21.12
CA TRP A 564 -5.85 -12.27 -21.15
C TRP A 564 -5.05 -13.12 -20.16
N TYR A 565 -5.67 -13.47 -19.03
CA TYR A 565 -5.04 -14.32 -18.03
C TYR A 565 -4.65 -15.69 -18.60
N LYS A 566 -5.57 -16.36 -19.26
CA LYS A 566 -5.31 -17.67 -19.88
C LYS A 566 -4.24 -17.59 -20.97
N TYR A 567 -4.24 -16.51 -21.76
CA TYR A 567 -3.28 -16.32 -22.86
C TYR A 567 -1.87 -16.04 -22.36
N ALA A 568 -1.72 -15.18 -21.35
CA ALA A 568 -0.43 -14.57 -21.02
C ALA A 568 0.20 -15.07 -19.71
N LYS A 569 -0.55 -15.75 -18.84
CA LYS A 569 -0.03 -16.24 -17.56
C LYS A 569 1.10 -17.26 -17.76
N GLY A 570 2.24 -17.00 -17.11
CA GLY A 570 3.44 -17.86 -17.23
C GLY A 570 4.37 -17.51 -18.40
N GLU A 571 3.93 -16.70 -19.37
CA GLU A 571 4.69 -16.31 -20.56
C GLU A 571 5.76 -15.24 -20.26
N LYS A 572 6.90 -15.66 -19.68
CA LYS A 572 8.00 -14.77 -19.25
C LYS A 572 8.52 -13.82 -20.33
N LYS A 573 8.42 -14.21 -21.59
CA LYS A 573 8.90 -13.41 -22.72
C LYS A 573 8.06 -12.16 -22.93
N LEU A 574 6.77 -12.22 -22.63
CA LEU A 574 5.85 -11.11 -22.83
C LEU A 574 6.04 -9.96 -21.85
N PHE A 575 6.55 -10.25 -20.64
CA PHE A 575 6.54 -9.30 -19.53
C PHE A 575 7.93 -8.84 -19.11
N TYR A 576 8.01 -7.66 -18.51
CA TYR A 576 9.13 -7.25 -17.69
C TYR A 576 9.28 -8.15 -16.45
N LYS A 577 10.33 -7.91 -15.65
CA LYS A 577 10.62 -8.72 -14.46
C LYS A 577 9.48 -8.74 -13.42
N ASP A 578 8.55 -7.80 -13.49
CA ASP A 578 7.40 -7.72 -12.58
C ASP A 578 6.26 -8.69 -12.93
N ALA A 579 6.35 -9.38 -14.06
CA ALA A 579 5.34 -10.34 -14.54
C ALA A 579 3.93 -9.73 -14.73
N THR A 580 3.85 -8.42 -14.96
CA THR A 580 2.61 -7.65 -15.13
C THR A 580 2.67 -6.77 -16.36
N HIS A 581 3.72 -5.95 -16.46
CA HIS A 581 3.85 -5.00 -17.55
C HIS A 581 4.47 -5.65 -18.79
N PRO A 582 3.82 -5.55 -19.95
CA PRO A 582 4.32 -6.14 -21.17
C PRO A 582 5.54 -5.38 -21.70
N LYS A 583 6.55 -6.12 -22.15
CA LYS A 583 7.64 -5.60 -22.98
C LYS A 583 7.10 -5.16 -24.34
N PRO A 584 7.87 -4.44 -25.19
CA PRO A 584 7.41 -4.04 -26.52
C PRO A 584 6.81 -5.18 -27.35
N GLU A 585 7.46 -6.35 -27.39
CA GLU A 585 6.95 -7.55 -28.06
C GLU A 585 5.65 -8.07 -27.39
N GLY A 586 5.61 -8.09 -26.06
CA GLY A 586 4.41 -8.45 -25.30
C GLY A 586 3.26 -7.48 -25.48
N ALA A 587 3.56 -6.17 -25.60
CA ALA A 587 2.57 -5.12 -25.85
C ALA A 587 1.97 -5.23 -27.27
N LYS A 588 2.78 -5.62 -28.26
CA LYS A 588 2.30 -5.94 -29.60
C LYS A 588 1.35 -7.14 -29.56
N LYS A 589 1.77 -8.24 -28.91
CA LYS A 589 0.91 -9.42 -28.70
C LYS A 589 -0.37 -9.13 -27.95
N TYR A 590 -0.33 -8.24 -26.99
CA TYR A 590 -1.52 -7.78 -26.25
C TYR A 590 -2.55 -7.11 -27.17
N ALA A 591 -2.10 -6.22 -28.06
CA ALA A 591 -2.97 -5.55 -29.03
C ALA A 591 -3.53 -6.52 -30.09
N GLU A 592 -2.69 -7.43 -30.60
CA GLU A 592 -3.08 -8.50 -31.53
C GLU A 592 -4.14 -9.42 -30.88
N PHE A 593 -3.93 -9.83 -29.63
CA PHE A 593 -4.87 -10.69 -28.89
C PHE A 593 -6.23 -10.03 -28.66
N ILE A 594 -6.26 -8.72 -28.39
CA ILE A 594 -7.53 -7.97 -28.30
C ILE A 594 -8.28 -8.05 -29.64
N LEU A 595 -7.59 -7.83 -30.76
CA LEU A 595 -8.18 -7.89 -32.10
C LEU A 595 -8.76 -9.27 -32.40
N GLU A 596 -7.98 -10.33 -32.17
CA GLU A 596 -8.40 -11.72 -32.40
C GLU A 596 -9.62 -12.06 -31.53
N SER A 597 -9.58 -11.72 -30.23
CA SER A 597 -10.70 -11.97 -29.31
C SER A 597 -11.99 -11.25 -29.72
N ILE A 598 -11.90 -10.05 -30.26
CA ILE A 598 -13.06 -9.30 -30.76
C ILE A 598 -13.59 -9.94 -32.05
N LYS A 599 -12.71 -10.38 -32.96
CA LYS A 599 -13.10 -11.05 -34.20
C LYS A 599 -13.78 -12.39 -33.98
N GLU A 600 -13.31 -13.19 -33.00
CA GLU A 600 -13.90 -14.49 -32.66
C GLU A 600 -15.29 -14.41 -32.01
N LYS A 601 -15.62 -13.28 -31.39
CA LYS A 601 -16.86 -13.10 -30.62
C LYS A 601 -17.88 -12.18 -31.29
N LYS A 602 -17.59 -11.67 -32.51
CA LYS A 602 -18.54 -11.07 -33.45
C LYS A 602 -19.22 -12.16 -34.29
#